data_625178fe2cc7794240cceb3cc4678ce3
#
_entry.id   625178fe2cc7794240cceb3cc4678ce3
#
_cell.length_a   1.000
_cell.length_b   1.000
_cell.length_c   1.000
_cell.angle_alpha   90.00
_cell.angle_beta   90.00
_cell.angle_gamma   90.00
#
_symmetry.space_group_name_H-M   'P 1'
#
loop_
_entity.id
_entity.type
_entity.pdbx_description
1 polymer ?
#
loop_
_entity_poly.entity_id
_entity_poly.type
_entity_poly.pdbx_seq_one_letter_code
_entity_poly.pdbx_strand_id
1 'polypeptide(L)'
;METDFYTQTDKISDGSSGNLTEQNINQSIPEENEVAELSKKGYALIKENKIDEAKNAFKTILEKDENNNYALVGLGDAERKQNRFNDAADYYSRCLASHPGNNYALFGLADCYKAMNQYHKAIDIWEQYLIHDDKNITVLTHVADAYRKIRDFKKSKQLYLRVLDMEAENAYALIGLGHLHYDFKEYRDALYYWAKMLEVNEAAVDIRVLTSIGNCHRKLKTFDKGVYYFERALQMDERNFYALFGLADCYRGMNQQFRSIEYWNKILELDPKNKVILTRTGDAYRNMGDYVTAADYYNRALNIEYDLYAVLGLALISKGEGRYEEAIISLSRLIQTDRKNHRLYIDLADCYIKTNRKAEAVDILQDFQKLGLRSSAVTEMLEKISA
;
A
#
# COMPACT_ATOMS: atom_id res chain seq x y z
N MET A 1 2.57 -1.76 6.80
CA MET A 1 1.41 -1.58 7.67
C MET A 1 0.42 -0.72 6.91
N GLU A 2 -0.57 -1.36 6.27
CA GLU A 2 -1.70 -0.68 5.64
C GLU A 2 -2.77 -0.53 6.73
N THR A 3 -2.83 0.63 7.36
CA THR A 3 -3.95 0.95 8.27
C THR A 3 -5.13 1.41 7.43
N ASP A 4 -6.27 0.79 7.68
CA ASP A 4 -7.52 0.98 6.95
C ASP A 4 -7.99 2.44 6.88
N PHE A 5 -8.37 2.84 5.66
CA PHE A 5 -8.96 4.15 5.32
C PHE A 5 -10.36 4.38 5.93
N TYR A 6 -10.95 3.37 6.58
CA TYR A 6 -12.39 3.28 6.86
C TYR A 6 -12.76 3.34 8.37
N THR A 7 -11.91 3.87 9.24
CA THR A 7 -12.21 3.94 10.66
C THR A 7 -12.95 5.20 11.12
N GLN A 8 -13.44 6.04 10.19
CA GLN A 8 -14.24 7.20 10.55
C GLN A 8 -15.44 7.34 9.61
N THR A 9 -16.51 6.64 9.87
CA THR A 9 -17.90 7.10 9.62
C THR A 9 -18.91 6.02 10.03
N ASP A 10 -19.18 5.87 11.32
CA ASP A 10 -20.44 5.27 11.75
C ASP A 10 -21.48 6.37 11.90
N LYS A 11 -22.01 6.82 10.78
CA LYS A 11 -23.35 7.43 10.74
C LYS A 11 -24.17 6.68 9.70
N ILE A 12 -24.63 5.50 10.10
CA ILE A 12 -25.78 4.88 9.44
C ILE A 12 -26.98 5.75 9.81
N SER A 13 -27.46 6.52 8.83
CA SER A 13 -28.74 7.23 8.96
C SER A 13 -29.85 6.21 9.10
N ASP A 14 -30.54 6.21 10.25
CA ASP A 14 -31.84 5.59 10.42
C ASP A 14 -32.83 6.17 9.38
N GLY A 15 -33.08 5.42 8.35
CA GLY A 15 -34.04 5.70 7.31
C GLY A 15 -35.06 4.57 7.15
N SER A 16 -35.88 4.32 8.18
CA SER A 16 -37.21 3.71 8.01
C SER A 16 -38.02 3.81 9.30
N SER A 17 -38.55 4.97 9.60
CA SER A 17 -39.70 5.08 10.49
C SER A 17 -40.97 4.81 9.70
N GLY A 18 -41.35 3.55 9.58
CA GLY A 18 -42.71 3.16 9.24
C GLY A 18 -43.60 3.44 10.45
N ASN A 19 -44.55 4.36 10.30
CA ASN A 19 -45.65 4.59 11.25
C ASN A 19 -46.40 3.29 11.50
N LEU A 20 -46.17 2.66 12.64
CA LEU A 20 -47.09 1.70 13.24
C LEU A 20 -47.94 2.45 14.27
N THR A 21 -49.23 2.49 13.98
CA THR A 21 -50.28 3.10 14.79
C THR A 21 -50.24 2.64 16.24
N GLU A 22 -50.32 3.63 17.16
CA GLU A 22 -50.50 3.48 18.60
C GLU A 22 -51.84 2.81 18.96
N GLN A 23 -51.99 1.53 18.79
CA GLN A 23 -53.09 0.76 19.42
C GLN A 23 -52.74 -0.73 19.47
N ASN A 24 -51.67 -1.13 20.15
CA ASN A 24 -51.47 -2.46 20.75
C ASN A 24 -50.15 -2.53 21.55
N ILE A 25 -49.87 -1.50 22.34
CA ILE A 25 -48.74 -1.50 23.28
C ILE A 25 -49.26 -1.69 24.68
N ASN A 26 -49.66 -2.91 25.01
CA ASN A 26 -49.78 -3.32 26.44
C ASN A 26 -49.84 -4.84 26.55
N GLN A 27 -48.81 -5.52 26.20
CA GLN A 27 -48.37 -6.85 26.68
C GLN A 27 -47.05 -7.24 25.95
N SER A 28 -46.04 -6.39 25.95
CA SER A 28 -44.67 -6.81 25.66
C SER A 28 -44.19 -7.61 26.87
N ILE A 29 -43.82 -8.85 26.62
CA ILE A 29 -43.33 -9.81 27.60
C ILE A 29 -42.12 -9.17 28.32
N PRO A 30 -42.00 -9.26 29.67
CA PRO A 30 -40.90 -8.66 30.44
C PRO A 30 -39.50 -9.06 29.96
N GLU A 31 -39.37 -10.22 29.33
CA GLU A 31 -38.13 -10.76 28.75
C GLU A 31 -37.63 -10.00 27.51
N GLU A 32 -38.52 -9.50 26.63
CA GLU A 32 -38.10 -8.71 25.44
C GLU A 32 -37.54 -7.35 25.83
N ASN A 33 -38.08 -6.73 26.88
CA ASN A 33 -37.56 -5.48 27.43
C ASN A 33 -36.16 -5.68 28.03
N GLU A 34 -35.92 -6.80 28.74
CA GLU A 34 -34.62 -7.09 29.36
C GLU A 34 -33.53 -7.35 28.30
N VAL A 35 -33.84 -8.08 27.23
CA VAL A 35 -32.93 -8.31 26.10
C VAL A 35 -32.57 -7.00 25.41
N ALA A 36 -33.55 -6.13 25.17
CA ALA A 36 -33.32 -4.82 24.56
C ALA A 36 -32.43 -3.92 25.44
N GLU A 37 -32.66 -3.89 26.75
CA GLU A 37 -31.84 -3.13 27.71
C GLU A 37 -30.39 -3.67 27.78
N LEU A 38 -30.21 -4.99 27.87
CA LEU A 38 -28.89 -5.61 27.88
C LEU A 38 -28.12 -5.38 26.54
N SER A 39 -28.82 -5.42 25.41
CA SER A 39 -28.24 -5.12 24.10
C SER A 39 -27.77 -3.67 24.04
N LYS A 40 -28.62 -2.70 24.39
CA LYS A 40 -28.24 -1.27 24.47
C LYS A 40 -27.04 -1.04 25.39
N LYS A 41 -27.05 -1.68 26.57
CA LYS A 41 -25.93 -1.62 27.53
C LYS A 41 -24.65 -2.20 26.91
N GLY A 42 -24.72 -3.34 26.21
CA GLY A 42 -23.59 -3.96 25.55
C GLY A 42 -22.95 -3.04 24.51
N TYR A 43 -23.76 -2.43 23.63
CA TYR A 43 -23.25 -1.49 22.63
C TYR A 43 -22.70 -0.18 23.26
N ALA A 44 -23.30 0.32 24.32
CA ALA A 44 -22.76 1.46 25.07
C ALA A 44 -21.36 1.14 25.64
N LEU A 45 -21.19 -0.04 26.21
CA LEU A 45 -19.91 -0.52 26.76
C LEU A 45 -18.84 -0.70 25.64
N ILE A 46 -19.24 -1.16 24.44
CA ILE A 46 -18.33 -1.20 23.29
C ILE A 46 -17.85 0.23 22.94
N LYS A 47 -18.74 1.23 22.93
CA LYS A 47 -18.36 2.63 22.68
C LYS A 47 -17.39 3.18 23.73
N GLU A 48 -17.60 2.80 25.01
CA GLU A 48 -16.70 3.15 26.11
C GLU A 48 -15.40 2.34 26.15
N ASN A 49 -15.20 1.42 25.19
CA ASN A 49 -14.06 0.50 25.15
C ASN A 49 -13.96 -0.49 26.32
N LYS A 50 -15.09 -0.76 27.02
CA LYS A 50 -15.23 -1.76 28.09
C LYS A 50 -15.65 -3.10 27.49
N ILE A 51 -14.77 -3.70 26.69
CA ILE A 51 -15.14 -4.82 25.82
C ILE A 51 -15.55 -6.08 26.59
N ASP A 52 -14.86 -6.40 27.69
CA ASP A 52 -15.18 -7.61 28.46
C ASP A 52 -16.55 -7.50 29.18
N GLU A 53 -16.89 -6.32 29.68
CA GLU A 53 -18.22 -6.06 30.26
C GLU A 53 -19.32 -6.14 29.17
N ALA A 54 -19.04 -5.62 27.96
CA ALA A 54 -19.95 -5.73 26.83
C ALA A 54 -20.22 -7.20 26.47
N LYS A 55 -19.15 -8.02 26.36
CA LYS A 55 -19.29 -9.45 26.12
C LYS A 55 -20.13 -10.18 27.17
N ASN A 56 -19.97 -9.83 28.45
CA ASN A 56 -20.77 -10.43 29.51
C ASN A 56 -22.24 -10.09 29.29
N ALA A 57 -22.58 -8.82 28.98
CA ALA A 57 -23.97 -8.43 28.73
C ALA A 57 -24.59 -9.22 27.56
N PHE A 58 -23.84 -9.37 26.44
CA PHE A 58 -24.34 -10.17 25.31
C PHE A 58 -24.40 -11.68 25.60
N LYS A 59 -23.47 -12.23 26.40
CA LYS A 59 -23.53 -13.64 26.82
C LYS A 59 -24.75 -13.94 27.67
N THR A 60 -25.12 -13.03 28.58
CA THR A 60 -26.34 -13.16 29.35
C THR A 60 -27.60 -13.24 28.50
N ILE A 61 -27.61 -12.54 27.33
CA ILE A 61 -28.70 -12.69 26.37
C ILE A 61 -28.67 -14.10 25.73
N LEU A 62 -27.48 -14.61 25.34
CA LEU A 62 -27.36 -15.94 24.72
C LEU A 62 -27.68 -17.09 25.70
N GLU A 63 -27.57 -16.90 26.99
CA GLU A 63 -28.03 -17.89 28.00
C GLU A 63 -29.55 -18.10 27.96
N LYS A 64 -30.31 -17.09 27.52
CA LYS A 64 -31.77 -17.15 27.37
C LYS A 64 -32.19 -17.54 25.96
N ASP A 65 -31.51 -17.02 24.93
CA ASP A 65 -31.75 -17.27 23.53
C ASP A 65 -30.42 -17.40 22.80
N GLU A 66 -29.97 -18.64 22.60
CA GLU A 66 -28.66 -18.97 21.99
C GLU A 66 -28.47 -18.46 20.56
N ASN A 67 -29.58 -18.17 19.86
CA ASN A 67 -29.59 -17.69 18.49
C ASN A 67 -29.96 -16.21 18.35
N ASN A 68 -29.97 -15.47 19.46
CA ASN A 68 -30.30 -14.07 19.46
C ASN A 68 -29.36 -13.27 18.55
N ASN A 69 -29.92 -12.67 17.50
CA ASN A 69 -29.14 -11.95 16.49
C ASN A 69 -28.41 -10.73 17.04
N TYR A 70 -29.03 -9.96 17.96
CA TYR A 70 -28.39 -8.78 18.58
C TYR A 70 -27.17 -9.16 19.43
N ALA A 71 -27.28 -10.24 20.18
CA ALA A 71 -26.20 -10.74 21.01
C ALA A 71 -25.05 -11.33 20.21
N LEU A 72 -25.38 -12.12 19.18
CA LEU A 72 -24.37 -12.71 18.29
C LEU A 72 -23.61 -11.64 17.50
N VAL A 73 -24.31 -10.65 16.93
CA VAL A 73 -23.67 -9.51 16.24
C VAL A 73 -22.85 -8.70 17.22
N GLY A 74 -23.39 -8.38 18.42
CA GLY A 74 -22.67 -7.62 19.43
C GLY A 74 -21.39 -8.30 19.93
N LEU A 75 -21.39 -9.64 20.08
CA LEU A 75 -20.17 -10.40 20.39
C LEU A 75 -19.17 -10.36 19.22
N GLY A 76 -19.65 -10.50 17.99
CA GLY A 76 -18.83 -10.34 16.78
C GLY A 76 -18.16 -8.97 16.75
N ASP A 77 -18.92 -7.89 16.99
CA ASP A 77 -18.38 -6.52 17.02
C ASP A 77 -17.35 -6.33 18.14
N ALA A 78 -17.59 -6.91 19.33
CA ALA A 78 -16.68 -6.87 20.45
C ALA A 78 -15.36 -7.58 20.14
N GLU A 79 -15.40 -8.77 19.53
CA GLU A 79 -14.20 -9.50 19.11
C GLU A 79 -13.46 -8.77 17.99
N ARG A 80 -14.18 -8.24 16.99
CA ARG A 80 -13.61 -7.45 15.89
C ARG A 80 -12.86 -6.23 16.42
N LYS A 81 -13.40 -5.53 17.41
CA LYS A 81 -12.76 -4.37 18.05
C LYS A 81 -11.45 -4.74 18.77
N GLN A 82 -11.30 -5.98 19.20
CA GLN A 82 -10.07 -6.53 19.78
C GLN A 82 -9.14 -7.16 18.71
N ASN A 83 -9.43 -7.00 17.41
CA ASN A 83 -8.74 -7.61 16.27
C ASN A 83 -8.74 -9.15 16.29
N ARG A 84 -9.70 -9.76 17.01
CA ARG A 84 -9.89 -11.22 17.02
C ARG A 84 -10.86 -11.63 15.91
N PHE A 85 -10.39 -11.50 14.67
CA PHE A 85 -11.23 -11.63 13.47
C PHE A 85 -11.79 -13.03 13.25
N ASN A 86 -11.09 -14.09 13.68
CA ASN A 86 -11.60 -15.46 13.58
C ASN A 86 -12.79 -15.65 14.53
N ASP A 87 -12.64 -15.25 15.80
CA ASP A 87 -13.71 -15.38 16.79
C ASP A 87 -14.93 -14.52 16.41
N ALA A 88 -14.68 -13.31 15.87
CA ALA A 88 -15.73 -12.45 15.36
C ALA A 88 -16.47 -13.12 14.18
N ALA A 89 -15.75 -13.71 13.25
CA ALA A 89 -16.34 -14.42 12.09
C ALA A 89 -17.21 -15.59 12.52
N ASP A 90 -16.84 -16.32 13.57
CA ASP A 90 -17.64 -17.42 14.11
C ASP A 90 -18.98 -16.91 14.67
N TYR A 91 -18.99 -15.82 15.41
CA TYR A 91 -20.24 -15.23 15.95
C TYR A 91 -21.14 -14.72 14.83
N TYR A 92 -20.60 -14.02 13.83
CA TYR A 92 -21.39 -13.55 12.68
C TYR A 92 -21.92 -14.72 11.86
N SER A 93 -21.13 -15.78 11.67
CA SER A 93 -21.57 -16.98 10.95
C SER A 93 -22.69 -17.71 11.67
N ARG A 94 -22.63 -17.79 13.01
CA ARG A 94 -23.73 -18.32 13.83
C ARG A 94 -25.00 -17.48 13.68
N CYS A 95 -24.88 -16.16 13.68
CA CYS A 95 -26.01 -15.28 13.43
C CYS A 95 -26.63 -15.56 12.06
N LEU A 96 -25.82 -15.70 11.02
CA LEU A 96 -26.27 -15.92 9.65
C LEU A 96 -26.87 -17.33 9.44
N ALA A 97 -26.49 -18.33 10.24
CA ALA A 97 -27.09 -19.64 10.20
C ALA A 97 -28.58 -19.60 10.60
N SER A 98 -28.95 -18.75 11.54
CA SER A 98 -30.33 -18.57 12.01
C SER A 98 -31.05 -17.42 11.31
N HIS A 99 -30.29 -16.38 10.88
CA HIS A 99 -30.80 -15.14 10.28
C HIS A 99 -30.00 -14.79 9.02
N PRO A 100 -30.17 -15.53 7.88
CA PRO A 100 -29.32 -15.38 6.68
C PRO A 100 -29.34 -13.99 6.06
N GLY A 101 -30.38 -13.20 6.26
CA GLY A 101 -30.53 -11.83 5.77
C GLY A 101 -30.08 -10.74 6.75
N ASN A 102 -29.37 -11.07 7.84
CA ASN A 102 -28.93 -10.06 8.79
C ASN A 102 -27.78 -9.24 8.19
N ASN A 103 -28.08 -8.02 7.77
CA ASN A 103 -27.12 -7.12 7.12
C ASN A 103 -25.92 -6.74 8.01
N TYR A 104 -26.10 -6.63 9.33
CA TYR A 104 -25.01 -6.32 10.27
C TYR A 104 -24.04 -7.49 10.37
N ALA A 105 -24.56 -8.72 10.43
CA ALA A 105 -23.73 -9.92 10.45
C ALA A 105 -23.01 -10.14 9.10
N LEU A 106 -23.68 -9.92 7.97
CA LEU A 106 -23.06 -9.99 6.63
C LEU A 106 -21.91 -8.98 6.52
N PHE A 107 -22.17 -7.72 6.90
CA PHE A 107 -21.16 -6.67 6.85
C PHE A 107 -19.97 -7.01 7.76
N GLY A 108 -20.22 -7.37 9.02
CA GLY A 108 -19.17 -7.70 9.99
C GLY A 108 -18.34 -8.91 9.59
N LEU A 109 -18.97 -9.96 9.05
CA LEU A 109 -18.28 -11.17 8.57
C LEU A 109 -17.36 -10.86 7.38
N ALA A 110 -17.85 -10.10 6.41
CA ALA A 110 -17.07 -9.71 5.26
C ALA A 110 -15.88 -8.83 5.64
N ASP A 111 -16.07 -7.89 6.57
CA ASP A 111 -14.98 -7.07 7.13
C ASP A 111 -13.92 -7.93 7.85
N CYS A 112 -14.34 -8.97 8.59
CA CYS A 112 -13.39 -9.91 9.19
C CYS A 112 -12.57 -10.63 8.12
N TYR A 113 -13.20 -11.14 7.06
CA TYR A 113 -12.48 -11.80 5.97
C TYR A 113 -11.54 -10.82 5.24
N LYS A 114 -11.94 -9.57 5.03
CA LYS A 114 -11.08 -8.53 4.48
C LYS A 114 -9.86 -8.29 5.37
N ALA A 115 -10.04 -8.15 6.69
CA ALA A 115 -8.95 -7.94 7.64
C ALA A 115 -7.97 -9.12 7.68
N MET A 116 -8.46 -10.33 7.43
CA MET A 116 -7.64 -11.55 7.29
C MET A 116 -7.04 -11.72 5.89
N ASN A 117 -7.18 -10.74 4.98
CA ASN A 117 -6.77 -10.81 3.57
C ASN A 117 -7.46 -11.94 2.76
N GLN A 118 -8.59 -12.46 3.23
CA GLN A 118 -9.40 -13.48 2.53
C GLN A 118 -10.40 -12.81 1.59
N TYR A 119 -9.90 -12.03 0.62
CA TYR A 119 -10.72 -11.15 -0.21
C TYR A 119 -11.82 -11.87 -1.00
N HIS A 120 -11.59 -13.09 -1.47
CA HIS A 120 -12.63 -13.87 -2.18
C HIS A 120 -13.83 -14.14 -1.27
N LYS A 121 -13.59 -14.59 -0.03
CA LYS A 121 -14.68 -14.82 0.93
C LYS A 121 -15.39 -13.51 1.31
N ALA A 122 -14.63 -12.42 1.48
CA ALA A 122 -15.23 -11.12 1.76
C ALA A 122 -16.16 -10.68 0.63
N ILE A 123 -15.77 -10.85 -0.63
CA ILE A 123 -16.58 -10.54 -1.82
C ILE A 123 -17.87 -11.37 -1.80
N ASP A 124 -17.77 -12.70 -1.59
CA ASP A 124 -18.93 -13.60 -1.59
C ASP A 124 -19.97 -13.16 -0.54
N ILE A 125 -19.53 -12.71 0.63
CA ILE A 125 -20.44 -12.26 1.70
C ILE A 125 -21.01 -10.87 1.41
N TRP A 126 -20.21 -9.92 0.91
CA TRP A 126 -20.73 -8.61 0.52
C TRP A 126 -21.68 -8.69 -0.69
N GLU A 127 -21.46 -9.62 -1.63
CA GLU A 127 -22.40 -9.86 -2.73
C GLU A 127 -23.75 -10.39 -2.20
N GLN A 128 -23.74 -11.22 -1.15
CA GLN A 128 -24.98 -11.59 -0.45
C GLN A 128 -25.67 -10.39 0.20
N TYR A 129 -24.92 -9.49 0.84
CA TYR A 129 -25.47 -8.23 1.36
C TYR A 129 -26.16 -7.43 0.26
N LEU A 130 -25.53 -7.28 -0.91
CA LEU A 130 -26.03 -6.49 -2.03
C LEU A 130 -27.28 -7.08 -2.69
N ILE A 131 -27.64 -8.34 -2.42
CA ILE A 131 -28.95 -8.90 -2.80
C ILE A 131 -30.09 -8.19 -2.06
N HIS A 132 -29.86 -7.79 -0.81
CA HIS A 132 -30.85 -7.14 0.05
C HIS A 132 -30.83 -5.60 -0.11
N ASP A 133 -29.64 -5.02 -0.33
CA ASP A 133 -29.45 -3.57 -0.47
C ASP A 133 -28.40 -3.30 -1.56
N ASP A 134 -28.83 -3.33 -2.81
CA ASP A 134 -27.96 -3.20 -3.98
C ASP A 134 -27.43 -1.78 -4.23
N LYS A 135 -27.91 -0.79 -3.45
CA LYS A 135 -27.51 0.62 -3.54
C LYS A 135 -26.61 1.07 -2.39
N ASN A 136 -26.23 0.19 -1.51
CA ASN A 136 -25.38 0.54 -0.38
C ASN A 136 -23.96 0.94 -0.86
N ILE A 137 -23.71 2.23 -0.87
CA ILE A 137 -22.46 2.81 -1.37
C ILE A 137 -21.25 2.29 -0.61
N THR A 138 -21.35 2.15 0.72
CA THR A 138 -20.27 1.64 1.55
C THR A 138 -19.90 0.21 1.14
N VAL A 139 -20.88 -0.66 0.99
CA VAL A 139 -20.65 -2.04 0.58
C VAL A 139 -20.11 -2.10 -0.86
N LEU A 140 -20.69 -1.34 -1.78
CA LEU A 140 -20.20 -1.27 -3.17
C LEU A 140 -18.74 -0.85 -3.25
N THR A 141 -18.31 0.14 -2.45
CA THR A 141 -16.91 0.58 -2.40
C THR A 141 -15.99 -0.47 -1.77
N HIS A 142 -16.44 -1.19 -0.73
CA HIS A 142 -15.68 -2.30 -0.12
C HIS A 142 -15.49 -3.46 -1.11
N VAL A 143 -16.54 -3.85 -1.84
CA VAL A 143 -16.46 -4.91 -2.87
C VAL A 143 -15.53 -4.47 -4.00
N ALA A 144 -15.65 -3.22 -4.45
CA ALA A 144 -14.77 -2.67 -5.49
C ALA A 144 -13.29 -2.72 -5.07
N ASP A 145 -12.99 -2.34 -3.81
CA ASP A 145 -11.63 -2.40 -3.26
C ASP A 145 -11.13 -3.84 -3.14
N ALA A 146 -11.97 -4.78 -2.69
CA ALA A 146 -11.62 -6.19 -2.63
C ALA A 146 -11.32 -6.77 -4.02
N TYR A 147 -12.11 -6.44 -5.06
CA TYR A 147 -11.80 -6.81 -6.45
C TYR A 147 -10.48 -6.20 -6.93
N ARG A 148 -10.15 -4.95 -6.53
CA ARG A 148 -8.84 -4.35 -6.79
C ARG A 148 -7.69 -5.17 -6.17
N LYS A 149 -7.86 -5.61 -4.92
CA LYS A 149 -6.86 -6.43 -4.20
C LYS A 149 -6.61 -7.78 -4.87
N ILE A 150 -7.65 -8.44 -5.40
CA ILE A 150 -7.49 -9.68 -6.17
C ILE A 150 -7.16 -9.45 -7.65
N ARG A 151 -6.87 -8.21 -8.03
CA ARG A 151 -6.45 -7.82 -9.38
C ARG A 151 -7.53 -7.97 -10.47
N ASP A 152 -8.81 -7.98 -10.12
CA ASP A 152 -9.91 -7.90 -11.08
C ASP A 152 -10.24 -6.44 -11.40
N PHE A 153 -9.50 -5.86 -12.35
CA PHE A 153 -9.65 -4.48 -12.78
C PHE A 153 -11.07 -4.16 -13.25
N LYS A 154 -11.67 -5.07 -14.05
CA LYS A 154 -12.96 -4.82 -14.70
C LYS A 154 -14.08 -4.69 -13.68
N LYS A 155 -14.19 -5.64 -12.77
CA LYS A 155 -15.24 -5.65 -11.74
C LYS A 155 -15.04 -4.48 -10.76
N SER A 156 -13.80 -4.26 -10.31
CA SER A 156 -13.48 -3.14 -9.44
C SER A 156 -13.90 -1.79 -10.06
N LYS A 157 -13.50 -1.54 -11.31
CA LYS A 157 -13.84 -0.30 -12.03
C LYS A 157 -15.36 -0.14 -12.20
N GLN A 158 -16.05 -1.20 -12.57
CA GLN A 158 -17.51 -1.17 -12.77
C GLN A 158 -18.23 -0.77 -11.48
N LEU A 159 -17.84 -1.32 -10.34
CA LEU A 159 -18.47 -1.00 -9.05
C LEU A 159 -18.20 0.43 -8.60
N TYR A 160 -16.96 0.91 -8.71
CA TYR A 160 -16.68 2.32 -8.40
C TYR A 160 -17.44 3.28 -9.32
N LEU A 161 -17.55 2.98 -10.63
CA LEU A 161 -18.35 3.80 -11.55
C LEU A 161 -19.82 3.78 -11.20
N ARG A 162 -20.37 2.62 -10.79
CA ARG A 162 -21.74 2.53 -10.27
C ARG A 162 -21.97 3.44 -9.06
N VAL A 163 -20.98 3.55 -8.17
CA VAL A 163 -21.07 4.52 -7.05
C VAL A 163 -21.08 5.94 -7.57
N LEU A 164 -20.24 6.29 -8.57
CA LEU A 164 -20.23 7.64 -9.15
C LEU A 164 -21.49 7.96 -9.96
N ASP A 165 -22.19 6.97 -10.51
CA ASP A 165 -23.50 7.15 -11.14
C ASP A 165 -24.58 7.53 -10.13
N MET A 166 -24.45 7.10 -8.86
CA MET A 166 -25.36 7.45 -7.76
C MET A 166 -24.95 8.75 -7.09
N GLU A 167 -23.65 8.93 -6.85
CA GLU A 167 -23.03 10.09 -6.21
C GLU A 167 -21.81 10.53 -7.00
N ALA A 168 -21.97 11.44 -7.95
CA ALA A 168 -20.92 11.84 -8.90
C ALA A 168 -19.63 12.38 -8.25
N GLU A 169 -19.75 12.90 -7.02
CA GLU A 169 -18.66 13.49 -6.25
C GLU A 169 -18.22 12.61 -5.07
N ASN A 170 -18.58 11.32 -5.07
CA ASN A 170 -18.19 10.42 -3.98
C ASN A 170 -16.66 10.29 -3.90
N ALA A 171 -16.07 10.86 -2.85
CA ALA A 171 -14.62 10.92 -2.65
C ALA A 171 -13.99 9.52 -2.55
N TYR A 172 -14.67 8.56 -1.91
CA TYR A 172 -14.15 7.20 -1.76
C TYR A 172 -14.06 6.47 -3.11
N ALA A 173 -15.07 6.63 -3.97
CA ALA A 173 -15.05 6.04 -5.30
C ALA A 173 -13.97 6.68 -6.19
N LEU A 174 -13.81 8.01 -6.13
CA LEU A 174 -12.75 8.72 -6.85
C LEU A 174 -11.35 8.30 -6.39
N ILE A 175 -11.13 8.20 -5.07
CA ILE A 175 -9.88 7.70 -4.50
C ILE A 175 -9.64 6.26 -4.92
N GLY A 176 -10.66 5.41 -4.83
CA GLY A 176 -10.60 3.99 -5.21
C GLY A 176 -10.23 3.78 -6.68
N LEU A 177 -10.85 4.54 -7.60
CA LEU A 177 -10.49 4.55 -9.02
C LEU A 177 -9.05 5.02 -9.24
N GLY A 178 -8.63 6.06 -8.55
CA GLY A 178 -7.24 6.52 -8.61
C GLY A 178 -6.26 5.40 -8.21
N HIS A 179 -6.50 4.73 -7.09
CA HIS A 179 -5.67 3.59 -6.66
C HIS A 179 -5.75 2.40 -7.61
N LEU A 180 -6.95 2.09 -8.16
CA LEU A 180 -7.11 1.03 -9.13
C LEU A 180 -6.22 1.25 -10.36
N HIS A 181 -6.32 2.42 -10.98
CA HIS A 181 -5.52 2.76 -12.15
C HIS A 181 -4.02 2.81 -11.82
N TYR A 182 -3.64 3.30 -10.62
CA TYR A 182 -2.25 3.29 -10.16
C TYR A 182 -1.67 1.86 -10.06
N ASP A 183 -2.41 0.92 -9.45
CA ASP A 183 -1.99 -0.48 -9.27
C ASP A 183 -1.79 -1.19 -10.62
N PHE A 184 -2.53 -0.77 -11.64
CA PHE A 184 -2.40 -1.27 -13.02
C PHE A 184 -1.45 -0.43 -13.89
N LYS A 185 -0.73 0.53 -13.29
CA LYS A 185 0.27 1.41 -13.94
C LYS A 185 -0.33 2.39 -14.96
N GLU A 186 -1.60 2.62 -14.94
CA GLU A 186 -2.32 3.61 -15.74
C GLU A 186 -2.27 4.98 -15.05
N TYR A 187 -1.04 5.52 -14.90
CA TYR A 187 -0.77 6.68 -14.04
C TYR A 187 -1.51 7.96 -14.46
N ARG A 188 -1.82 8.13 -15.74
CA ARG A 188 -2.57 9.31 -16.22
C ARG A 188 -4.03 9.26 -15.78
N ASP A 189 -4.64 8.08 -15.87
CA ASP A 189 -6.03 7.88 -15.44
C ASP A 189 -6.13 7.97 -13.90
N ALA A 190 -5.14 7.45 -13.17
CA ALA A 190 -5.05 7.63 -11.72
C ALA A 190 -5.04 9.12 -11.35
N LEU A 191 -4.20 9.93 -12.02
CA LEU A 191 -4.14 11.38 -11.81
C LEU A 191 -5.47 12.07 -12.14
N TYR A 192 -6.19 11.64 -13.17
CA TYR A 192 -7.49 12.21 -13.53
C TYR A 192 -8.50 12.04 -12.40
N TYR A 193 -8.63 10.84 -11.82
CA TYR A 193 -9.58 10.60 -10.74
C TYR A 193 -9.20 11.32 -9.45
N TRP A 194 -7.91 11.35 -9.11
CA TRP A 194 -7.46 12.08 -7.93
C TRP A 194 -7.55 13.61 -8.10
N ALA A 195 -7.37 14.13 -9.31
CA ALA A 195 -7.60 15.55 -9.57
C ALA A 195 -9.07 15.92 -9.34
N LYS A 196 -10.01 15.11 -9.85
CA LYS A 196 -11.45 15.29 -9.56
C LYS A 196 -11.73 15.25 -8.05
N MET A 197 -11.12 14.32 -7.31
CA MET A 197 -11.31 14.24 -5.86
C MET A 197 -10.81 15.51 -5.16
N LEU A 198 -9.64 16.05 -5.60
CA LEU A 198 -9.11 17.31 -5.06
C LEU A 198 -10.03 18.52 -5.31
N GLU A 199 -10.69 18.58 -6.48
CA GLU A 199 -11.65 19.63 -6.83
C GLU A 199 -12.88 19.57 -5.92
N VAL A 200 -13.35 18.35 -5.58
CA VAL A 200 -14.52 18.13 -4.73
C VAL A 200 -14.26 18.45 -3.27
N ASN A 201 -13.08 18.08 -2.75
CA ASN A 201 -12.81 18.17 -1.31
C ASN A 201 -11.33 18.40 -1.03
N GLU A 202 -10.84 19.59 -1.38
CA GLU A 202 -9.42 19.94 -1.14
C GLU A 202 -9.05 19.97 0.35
N ALA A 203 -9.99 20.33 1.23
CA ALA A 203 -9.77 20.49 2.66
C ALA A 203 -9.60 19.15 3.40
N ALA A 204 -10.15 18.07 2.86
CA ALA A 204 -10.08 16.73 3.47
C ALA A 204 -9.07 15.80 2.76
N VAL A 205 -8.05 16.36 2.12
CA VAL A 205 -7.05 15.59 1.40
C VAL A 205 -6.22 14.77 2.38
N ASP A 206 -6.26 13.46 2.22
CA ASP A 206 -5.41 12.53 2.95
C ASP A 206 -3.97 12.56 2.42
N ILE A 207 -3.01 12.54 3.32
CA ILE A 207 -1.56 12.51 3.00
C ILE A 207 -1.19 11.36 2.06
N ARG A 208 -1.91 10.24 2.12
CA ARG A 208 -1.69 9.07 1.25
C ARG A 208 -2.09 9.37 -0.20
N VAL A 209 -3.14 10.14 -0.42
CA VAL A 209 -3.54 10.57 -1.76
C VAL A 209 -2.49 11.52 -2.33
N LEU A 210 -2.01 12.50 -1.55
CA LEU A 210 -0.94 13.41 -1.98
C LEU A 210 0.33 12.65 -2.38
N THR A 211 0.77 11.71 -1.53
CA THR A 211 1.97 10.90 -1.83
C THR A 211 1.76 9.98 -3.02
N SER A 212 0.54 9.48 -3.25
CA SER A 212 0.20 8.67 -4.43
C SER A 212 0.22 9.49 -5.72
N ILE A 213 -0.31 10.71 -5.70
CA ILE A 213 -0.24 11.66 -6.82
C ILE A 213 1.22 11.99 -7.12
N GLY A 214 2.00 12.35 -6.10
CA GLY A 214 3.44 12.59 -6.23
C GLY A 214 4.18 11.41 -6.86
N ASN A 215 3.86 10.19 -6.44
CA ASN A 215 4.41 8.96 -7.02
C ASN A 215 4.01 8.75 -8.49
N CYS A 216 2.78 9.10 -8.89
CA CYS A 216 2.39 9.07 -10.30
C CYS A 216 3.27 10.02 -11.14
N HIS A 217 3.42 11.26 -10.70
CA HIS A 217 4.27 12.22 -11.37
C HIS A 217 5.73 11.75 -11.43
N ARG A 218 6.26 11.15 -10.37
CA ARG A 218 7.59 10.53 -10.34
C ARG A 218 7.71 9.40 -11.38
N LYS A 219 6.69 8.52 -11.51
CA LYS A 219 6.66 7.44 -12.51
C LYS A 219 6.55 7.98 -13.94
N LEU A 220 5.83 9.07 -14.15
CA LEU A 220 5.70 9.76 -15.42
C LEU A 220 6.89 10.68 -15.74
N LYS A 221 7.88 10.78 -14.84
CA LYS A 221 9.05 11.66 -14.93
C LYS A 221 8.71 13.17 -14.99
N THR A 222 7.55 13.57 -14.53
CA THR A 222 7.15 14.97 -14.33
C THR A 222 7.50 15.38 -12.90
N PHE A 223 8.79 15.37 -12.59
CA PHE A 223 9.32 15.43 -11.23
C PHE A 223 8.96 16.71 -10.49
N ASP A 224 8.97 17.85 -11.16
CA ASP A 224 8.54 19.16 -10.64
C ASP A 224 7.14 19.14 -10.05
N LYS A 225 6.19 18.51 -10.76
CA LYS A 225 4.83 18.30 -10.25
C LYS A 225 4.80 17.33 -9.07
N GLY A 226 5.63 16.28 -9.11
CA GLY A 226 5.78 15.35 -8.00
C GLY A 226 6.26 16.05 -6.73
N VAL A 227 7.25 16.94 -6.84
CA VAL A 227 7.77 17.76 -5.73
C VAL A 227 6.63 18.52 -5.04
N TYR A 228 5.78 19.23 -5.80
CA TYR A 228 4.66 19.99 -5.25
C TYR A 228 3.76 19.16 -4.33
N TYR A 229 3.37 17.95 -4.75
CA TYR A 229 2.49 17.10 -3.94
C TYR A 229 3.19 16.48 -2.73
N PHE A 230 4.46 16.12 -2.85
CA PHE A 230 5.23 15.62 -1.70
C PHE A 230 5.50 16.73 -0.67
N GLU A 231 5.75 17.97 -1.08
CA GLU A 231 5.89 19.11 -0.17
C GLU A 231 4.59 19.39 0.58
N ARG A 232 3.43 19.34 -0.09
CA ARG A 232 2.13 19.43 0.59
C ARG A 232 1.93 18.28 1.60
N ALA A 233 2.38 17.09 1.29
CA ALA A 233 2.31 15.96 2.23
C ALA A 233 3.20 16.22 3.46
N LEU A 234 4.39 16.82 3.29
CA LEU A 234 5.27 17.18 4.42
C LEU A 234 4.74 18.34 5.27
N GLN A 235 3.89 19.22 4.72
CA GLN A 235 3.20 20.23 5.52
C GLN A 235 2.21 19.59 6.51
N MET A 236 1.66 18.41 6.19
CA MET A 236 0.76 17.66 7.07
C MET A 236 1.52 16.78 8.08
N ASP A 237 2.61 16.16 7.64
CA ASP A 237 3.51 15.33 8.47
C ASP A 237 4.95 15.45 7.95
N GLU A 238 5.74 16.28 8.63
CA GLU A 238 7.13 16.58 8.27
C GLU A 238 8.07 15.36 8.27
N ARG A 239 7.65 14.28 8.98
CA ARG A 239 8.41 13.03 9.11
C ARG A 239 7.90 11.93 8.22
N ASN A 240 6.96 12.22 7.32
CA ASN A 240 6.38 11.20 6.45
C ASN A 240 7.43 10.57 5.52
N PHE A 241 7.73 9.32 5.77
CA PHE A 241 8.75 8.57 5.02
C PHE A 241 8.50 8.59 3.51
N TYR A 242 7.25 8.38 3.08
CA TYR A 242 6.91 8.29 1.65
C TYR A 242 7.07 9.63 0.93
N ALA A 243 6.75 10.72 1.61
CA ALA A 243 6.93 12.06 1.07
C ALA A 243 8.41 12.45 0.99
N LEU A 244 9.20 12.22 2.06
CA LEU A 244 10.64 12.44 2.06
C LEU A 244 11.34 11.62 0.99
N PHE A 245 11.03 10.34 0.90
CA PHE A 245 11.58 9.44 -0.13
C PHE A 245 11.20 9.89 -1.54
N GLY A 246 9.93 10.27 -1.74
CA GLY A 246 9.42 10.76 -3.02
C GLY A 246 10.12 12.02 -3.50
N LEU A 247 10.33 12.99 -2.59
CA LEU A 247 11.07 14.23 -2.85
C LEU A 247 12.51 13.94 -3.25
N ALA A 248 13.22 13.14 -2.44
CA ALA A 248 14.60 12.78 -2.72
C ALA A 248 14.72 12.11 -4.11
N ASP A 249 13.81 11.20 -4.45
CA ASP A 249 13.81 10.53 -5.77
C ASP A 249 13.45 11.49 -6.92
N CYS A 250 12.55 12.47 -6.70
CA CYS A 250 12.25 13.51 -7.69
C CYS A 250 13.47 14.38 -7.96
N TYR A 251 14.12 14.87 -6.91
CA TYR A 251 15.33 15.69 -7.05
C TYR A 251 16.47 14.91 -7.70
N ARG A 252 16.65 13.63 -7.37
CA ARG A 252 17.59 12.75 -8.06
C ARG A 252 17.23 12.63 -9.56
N GLY A 253 15.94 12.47 -9.88
CA GLY A 253 15.47 12.40 -11.27
C GLY A 253 15.71 13.68 -12.06
N MET A 254 15.76 14.84 -11.41
CA MET A 254 16.12 16.15 -11.97
C MET A 254 17.64 16.43 -11.94
N ASN A 255 18.45 15.45 -11.56
CA ASN A 255 19.89 15.57 -11.37
C ASN A 255 20.31 16.61 -10.30
N GLN A 256 19.45 16.90 -9.34
CA GLN A 256 19.70 17.82 -8.21
C GLN A 256 20.17 17.03 -6.98
N GLN A 257 21.40 16.48 -7.05
CA GLN A 257 21.91 15.53 -6.05
C GLN A 257 21.94 16.12 -4.63
N PHE A 258 22.33 17.37 -4.45
CA PHE A 258 22.36 18.02 -3.14
C PHE A 258 20.98 18.02 -2.45
N ARG A 259 19.92 18.39 -3.18
CA ARG A 259 18.56 18.36 -2.64
C ARG A 259 18.11 16.94 -2.34
N SER A 260 18.47 16.00 -3.19
CA SER A 260 18.16 14.58 -2.97
C SER A 260 18.78 14.08 -1.66
N ILE A 261 20.05 14.40 -1.41
CA ILE A 261 20.79 14.05 -0.19
C ILE A 261 20.15 14.70 1.05
N GLU A 262 19.72 15.96 0.96
CA GLU A 262 19.05 16.65 2.08
C GLU A 262 17.85 15.84 2.59
N TYR A 263 16.97 15.39 1.69
CA TYR A 263 15.79 14.63 2.09
C TYR A 263 16.11 13.19 2.51
N TRP A 264 17.10 12.54 1.91
CA TRP A 264 17.54 11.23 2.39
C TRP A 264 18.19 11.32 3.77
N ASN A 265 18.93 12.39 4.08
CA ASN A 265 19.47 12.59 5.42
C ASN A 265 18.37 12.77 6.46
N LYS A 266 17.28 13.47 6.16
CA LYS A 266 16.10 13.53 7.04
C LYS A 266 15.52 12.14 7.34
N ILE A 267 15.53 11.22 6.36
CA ILE A 267 15.13 9.84 6.62
C ILE A 267 16.17 9.12 7.51
N LEU A 268 17.46 9.34 7.28
CA LEU A 268 18.53 8.72 8.09
C LEU A 268 18.60 9.26 9.52
N GLU A 269 18.11 10.48 9.78
CA GLU A 269 17.91 11.01 11.14
C GLU A 269 16.83 10.23 11.90
N LEU A 270 15.80 9.76 11.20
CA LEU A 270 14.70 8.96 11.76
C LEU A 270 15.08 7.47 11.87
N ASP A 271 15.76 6.95 10.87
CA ASP A 271 16.21 5.57 10.77
C ASP A 271 17.66 5.50 10.25
N PRO A 272 18.66 5.65 11.15
CA PRO A 272 20.09 5.65 10.78
C PRO A 272 20.58 4.34 10.16
N LYS A 273 19.80 3.27 10.30
CA LYS A 273 20.14 1.93 9.77
C LYS A 273 19.35 1.59 8.49
N ASN A 274 18.74 2.55 7.86
CA ASN A 274 18.04 2.32 6.60
C ASN A 274 19.03 2.03 5.46
N LYS A 275 19.30 0.77 5.24
CA LYS A 275 20.28 0.29 4.25
C LYS A 275 20.02 0.85 2.85
N VAL A 276 18.75 0.89 2.42
CA VAL A 276 18.35 1.39 1.09
C VAL A 276 18.70 2.87 0.95
N ILE A 277 18.43 3.67 1.98
CA ILE A 277 18.71 5.11 1.94
C ILE A 277 20.21 5.37 2.01
N LEU A 278 20.95 4.63 2.84
CA LEU A 278 22.42 4.71 2.88
C LEU A 278 23.02 4.49 1.49
N THR A 279 22.62 3.42 0.81
CA THR A 279 23.11 3.10 -0.54
C THR A 279 22.74 4.18 -1.55
N ARG A 280 21.51 4.71 -1.52
CA ARG A 280 21.08 5.81 -2.41
C ARG A 280 21.82 7.11 -2.16
N THR A 281 22.11 7.42 -0.90
CA THR A 281 22.93 8.58 -0.53
C THR A 281 24.36 8.42 -1.03
N GLY A 282 24.94 7.23 -0.89
CA GLY A 282 26.23 6.88 -1.49
C GLY A 282 26.23 7.07 -3.02
N ASP A 283 25.20 6.62 -3.73
CA ASP A 283 25.05 6.81 -5.17
C ASP A 283 25.04 8.31 -5.55
N ALA A 284 24.37 9.15 -4.75
CA ALA A 284 24.31 10.58 -5.02
C ALA A 284 25.70 11.24 -4.86
N TYR A 285 26.41 10.94 -3.77
CA TYR A 285 27.78 11.45 -3.56
C TYR A 285 28.74 10.94 -4.65
N ARG A 286 28.65 9.66 -5.03
CA ARG A 286 29.45 9.11 -6.12
C ARG A 286 29.19 9.83 -7.45
N ASN A 287 27.92 10.12 -7.75
CA ASN A 287 27.55 10.85 -8.96
C ASN A 287 28.04 12.32 -8.96
N MET A 288 28.30 12.88 -7.79
CA MET A 288 28.92 14.20 -7.63
C MET A 288 30.46 14.15 -7.66
N GLY A 289 31.05 12.94 -7.69
CA GLY A 289 32.49 12.76 -7.64
C GLY A 289 33.10 12.76 -6.23
N ASP A 290 32.29 12.87 -5.20
CA ASP A 290 32.73 12.74 -3.79
C ASP A 290 32.80 11.25 -3.42
N TYR A 291 33.87 10.60 -3.86
CA TYR A 291 34.08 9.17 -3.69
C TYR A 291 34.36 8.80 -2.23
N VAL A 292 34.96 9.69 -1.46
CA VAL A 292 35.28 9.44 -0.04
C VAL A 292 33.99 9.32 0.78
N THR A 293 33.13 10.31 0.66
CA THR A 293 31.83 10.32 1.36
C THR A 293 30.94 9.18 0.84
N ALA A 294 30.93 8.92 -0.47
CA ALA A 294 30.17 7.83 -1.06
C ALA A 294 30.58 6.47 -0.47
N ALA A 295 31.88 6.21 -0.35
CA ALA A 295 32.42 4.98 0.22
C ALA A 295 32.01 4.80 1.68
N ASP A 296 32.00 5.87 2.50
CA ASP A 296 31.50 5.82 3.87
C ASP A 296 30.06 5.33 3.94
N TYR A 297 29.16 5.93 3.14
CA TYR A 297 27.75 5.53 3.10
C TYR A 297 27.57 4.07 2.66
N TYR A 298 28.29 3.60 1.65
CA TYR A 298 28.24 2.19 1.22
C TYR A 298 28.75 1.24 2.30
N ASN A 299 29.84 1.60 2.99
CA ASN A 299 30.37 0.77 4.08
C ASN A 299 29.41 0.74 5.27
N ARG A 300 28.75 1.84 5.60
CA ARG A 300 27.67 1.86 6.62
C ARG A 300 26.53 0.92 6.25
N ALA A 301 26.13 0.89 4.98
CA ALA A 301 25.10 -0.04 4.50
C ALA A 301 25.55 -1.50 4.65
N LEU A 302 26.79 -1.81 4.26
CA LEU A 302 27.38 -3.15 4.35
C LEU A 302 27.61 -3.63 5.80
N ASN A 303 27.85 -2.71 6.74
CA ASN A 303 27.95 -3.03 8.16
C ASN A 303 26.60 -3.46 8.78
N ILE A 304 25.48 -3.15 8.14
CA ILE A 304 24.15 -3.60 8.57
C ILE A 304 23.87 -5.00 8.03
N GLU A 305 24.02 -5.16 6.72
CA GLU A 305 23.79 -6.40 6.00
C GLU A 305 24.43 -6.31 4.62
N TYR A 306 24.79 -7.46 4.04
CA TYR A 306 25.26 -7.52 2.66
C TYR A 306 24.28 -6.83 1.70
N ASP A 307 24.78 -5.90 0.90
CA ASP A 307 24.02 -5.15 -0.10
C ASP A 307 24.78 -5.13 -1.44
N LEU A 308 24.21 -5.79 -2.43
CA LEU A 308 24.80 -5.91 -3.77
C LEU A 308 25.00 -4.53 -4.42
N TYR A 309 24.09 -3.58 -4.19
CA TYR A 309 24.20 -2.23 -4.74
C TYR A 309 25.30 -1.41 -4.06
N ALA A 310 25.50 -1.59 -2.76
CA ALA A 310 26.62 -0.95 -2.06
C ALA A 310 27.97 -1.51 -2.55
N VAL A 311 28.09 -2.83 -2.74
CA VAL A 311 29.29 -3.44 -3.33
C VAL A 311 29.53 -2.94 -4.75
N LEU A 312 28.48 -2.83 -5.56
CA LEU A 312 28.55 -2.24 -6.90
C LEU A 312 29.01 -0.77 -6.82
N GLY A 313 28.46 -0.01 -5.90
CA GLY A 313 28.86 1.39 -5.68
C GLY A 313 30.34 1.54 -5.40
N LEU A 314 30.90 0.68 -4.52
CA LEU A 314 32.36 0.65 -4.22
C LEU A 314 33.18 0.25 -5.44
N ALA A 315 32.73 -0.76 -6.19
CA ALA A 315 33.42 -1.16 -7.43
C ALA A 315 33.45 -0.03 -8.48
N LEU A 316 32.36 0.73 -8.59
CA LEU A 316 32.27 1.89 -9.48
C LEU A 316 33.13 3.07 -9.00
N ILE A 317 33.33 3.23 -7.67
CA ILE A 317 34.29 4.17 -7.12
C ILE A 317 35.73 3.77 -7.55
N SER A 318 36.13 2.49 -7.33
CA SER A 318 37.44 2.00 -7.73
C SER A 318 37.69 2.22 -9.24
N LYS A 319 36.64 1.97 -10.08
CA LYS A 319 36.68 2.27 -11.52
C LYS A 319 36.91 3.75 -11.79
N GLY A 320 36.16 4.63 -11.11
CA GLY A 320 36.25 6.10 -11.27
C GLY A 320 37.56 6.69 -10.86
N GLU A 321 38.24 6.09 -9.86
CA GLU A 321 39.58 6.44 -9.39
C GLU A 321 40.71 5.81 -10.22
N GLY A 322 40.38 5.04 -11.26
CA GLY A 322 41.37 4.37 -12.10
C GLY A 322 41.96 3.08 -11.51
N ARG A 323 41.45 2.61 -10.37
CA ARG A 323 41.84 1.33 -9.75
C ARG A 323 41.11 0.15 -10.40
N TYR A 324 41.37 -0.01 -11.72
CA TYR A 324 40.61 -0.94 -12.57
C TYR A 324 40.71 -2.41 -12.14
N GLU A 325 41.86 -2.87 -11.66
CA GLU A 325 42.02 -4.26 -11.23
C GLU A 325 41.13 -4.61 -10.01
N GLU A 326 40.99 -3.69 -9.05
CA GLU A 326 40.07 -3.86 -7.92
C GLU A 326 38.61 -3.89 -8.40
N ALA A 327 38.26 -3.01 -9.35
CA ALA A 327 36.94 -2.97 -9.95
C ALA A 327 36.63 -4.28 -10.70
N ILE A 328 37.58 -4.82 -11.48
CA ILE A 328 37.46 -6.10 -12.20
C ILE A 328 37.13 -7.24 -11.22
N ILE A 329 37.88 -7.35 -10.12
CA ILE A 329 37.67 -8.41 -9.10
C ILE A 329 36.24 -8.30 -8.54
N SER A 330 35.84 -7.10 -8.16
CA SER A 330 34.51 -6.86 -7.54
C SER A 330 33.37 -7.10 -8.52
N LEU A 331 33.45 -6.56 -9.75
CA LEU A 331 32.43 -6.72 -10.79
C LEU A 331 32.31 -8.19 -11.25
N SER A 332 33.42 -8.91 -11.36
CA SER A 332 33.42 -10.34 -11.71
C SER A 332 32.65 -11.17 -10.67
N ARG A 333 32.83 -10.86 -9.37
CA ARG A 333 32.08 -11.52 -8.29
C ARG A 333 30.57 -11.15 -8.35
N LEU A 334 30.24 -9.88 -8.62
CA LEU A 334 28.86 -9.43 -8.72
C LEU A 334 28.11 -10.11 -9.88
N ILE A 335 28.78 -10.34 -11.02
CA ILE A 335 28.21 -11.08 -12.17
C ILE A 335 27.81 -12.51 -11.76
N GLN A 336 28.56 -13.19 -10.89
CA GLN A 336 28.18 -14.53 -10.42
C GLN A 336 26.87 -14.50 -9.61
N THR A 337 26.59 -13.38 -8.93
CA THR A 337 25.38 -13.20 -8.11
C THR A 337 24.18 -12.73 -8.95
N ASP A 338 24.42 -11.82 -9.90
CA ASP A 338 23.36 -11.25 -10.78
C ASP A 338 23.77 -11.36 -12.25
N ARG A 339 23.69 -12.57 -12.81
CA ARG A 339 24.09 -12.90 -14.19
C ARG A 339 23.24 -12.21 -15.25
N LYS A 340 22.07 -11.68 -14.90
CA LYS A 340 21.15 -11.05 -15.89
C LYS A 340 21.36 -9.55 -16.02
N ASN A 341 22.16 -8.95 -15.18
CA ASN A 341 22.38 -7.52 -15.15
C ASN A 341 23.44 -7.09 -16.19
N HIS A 342 22.98 -6.72 -17.37
CA HIS A 342 23.85 -6.30 -18.47
C HIS A 342 24.81 -5.15 -18.12
N ARG A 343 24.47 -4.29 -17.14
CA ARG A 343 25.32 -3.17 -16.73
C ARG A 343 26.62 -3.64 -16.11
N LEU A 344 26.59 -4.72 -15.32
CA LEU A 344 27.81 -5.30 -14.72
C LEU A 344 28.80 -5.74 -15.79
N TYR A 345 28.30 -6.35 -16.88
CA TYR A 345 29.12 -6.77 -18.01
C TYR A 345 29.73 -5.59 -18.76
N ILE A 346 28.96 -4.52 -18.95
CA ILE A 346 29.44 -3.29 -19.58
C ILE A 346 30.53 -2.63 -18.74
N ASP A 347 30.30 -2.49 -17.43
CA ASP A 347 31.26 -1.87 -16.52
C ASP A 347 32.55 -2.69 -16.42
N LEU A 348 32.44 -4.03 -16.40
CA LEU A 348 33.58 -4.93 -16.39
C LEU A 348 34.36 -4.87 -17.71
N ALA A 349 33.67 -4.89 -18.86
CA ALA A 349 34.29 -4.76 -20.17
C ALA A 349 35.02 -3.42 -20.31
N ASP A 350 34.44 -2.32 -19.81
CA ASP A 350 35.11 -1.02 -19.80
C ASP A 350 36.40 -1.04 -18.97
N CYS A 351 36.41 -1.70 -17.81
CA CYS A 351 37.62 -1.88 -17.01
C CYS A 351 38.68 -2.67 -17.77
N TYR A 352 38.31 -3.74 -18.46
CA TYR A 352 39.24 -4.51 -19.33
C TYR A 352 39.82 -3.67 -20.47
N ILE A 353 39.00 -2.83 -21.12
CA ILE A 353 39.49 -1.91 -22.17
C ILE A 353 40.51 -0.93 -21.58
N LYS A 354 40.23 -0.34 -20.42
CA LYS A 354 41.11 0.61 -19.72
C LYS A 354 42.45 -0.01 -19.30
N THR A 355 42.48 -1.30 -19.09
CA THR A 355 43.70 -2.07 -18.75
C THR A 355 44.34 -2.74 -20.00
N ASN A 356 43.90 -2.33 -21.19
CA ASN A 356 44.39 -2.85 -22.50
C ASN A 356 44.15 -4.35 -22.74
N ARG A 357 43.09 -4.89 -22.09
CA ARG A 357 42.70 -6.32 -22.13
C ARG A 357 41.44 -6.47 -23.02
N LYS A 358 41.56 -6.07 -24.34
CA LYS A 358 40.43 -6.04 -25.28
C LYS A 358 39.80 -7.43 -25.49
N ALA A 359 40.58 -8.50 -25.47
CA ALA A 359 40.09 -9.87 -25.69
C ALA A 359 39.11 -10.26 -24.58
N GLU A 360 39.49 -10.04 -23.32
CA GLU A 360 38.61 -10.33 -22.17
C GLU A 360 37.36 -9.45 -22.14
N ALA A 361 37.46 -8.20 -22.63
CA ALA A 361 36.27 -7.35 -22.77
C ALA A 361 35.26 -7.91 -23.78
N VAL A 362 35.75 -8.47 -24.93
CA VAL A 362 34.88 -9.14 -25.89
C VAL A 362 34.29 -10.42 -25.30
N ASP A 363 35.13 -11.26 -24.68
CA ASP A 363 34.71 -12.53 -24.10
C ASP A 363 33.56 -12.35 -23.06
N ILE A 364 33.71 -11.41 -22.15
CA ILE A 364 32.67 -11.20 -21.10
C ILE A 364 31.34 -10.67 -21.69
N LEU A 365 31.38 -9.82 -22.72
CA LEU A 365 30.19 -9.34 -23.40
C LEU A 365 29.51 -10.46 -24.23
N GLN A 366 30.29 -11.34 -24.84
CA GLN A 366 29.78 -12.53 -25.54
C GLN A 366 29.17 -13.53 -24.55
N ASP A 367 29.75 -13.69 -23.37
CA ASP A 367 29.19 -14.54 -22.29
C ASP A 367 27.79 -14.07 -21.88
N PHE A 368 27.56 -12.75 -21.81
CA PHE A 368 26.22 -12.23 -21.60
C PHE A 368 25.25 -12.64 -22.74
N GLN A 369 25.68 -12.56 -24.00
CA GLN A 369 24.86 -12.95 -25.15
C GLN A 369 24.56 -14.46 -25.17
N LYS A 370 25.50 -15.31 -24.74
CA LYS A 370 25.30 -16.78 -24.59
C LYS A 370 24.22 -17.14 -23.60
N LEU A 371 23.86 -16.24 -22.66
CA LEU A 371 22.72 -16.42 -21.75
C LEU A 371 21.37 -16.28 -22.46
N GLY A 372 21.33 -15.97 -23.75
CA GLY A 372 20.10 -15.73 -24.51
C GLY A 372 19.42 -14.39 -24.19
N LEU A 373 20.11 -13.50 -23.47
CA LEU A 373 19.60 -12.17 -23.11
C LEU A 373 19.97 -11.14 -24.19
N ARG A 374 19.05 -10.20 -24.44
CA ARG A 374 19.28 -9.11 -25.41
C ARG A 374 19.48 -7.79 -24.67
N SER A 375 20.52 -7.04 -25.05
CA SER A 375 20.79 -5.68 -24.62
C SER A 375 21.43 -4.89 -25.75
N SER A 376 20.77 -3.81 -26.20
CA SER A 376 21.35 -2.93 -27.24
C SER A 376 22.70 -2.36 -26.81
N ALA A 377 22.83 -1.98 -25.54
CA ALA A 377 24.07 -1.41 -25.01
C ALA A 377 25.25 -2.41 -25.05
N VAL A 378 25.00 -3.71 -24.82
CA VAL A 378 26.01 -4.76 -24.95
C VAL A 378 26.41 -4.94 -26.43
N THR A 379 25.44 -4.97 -27.34
CA THR A 379 25.67 -5.10 -28.78
C THR A 379 26.48 -3.91 -29.32
N GLU A 380 26.06 -2.69 -28.98
CA GLU A 380 26.78 -1.48 -29.40
C GLU A 380 28.21 -1.43 -28.87
N MET A 381 28.44 -1.91 -27.64
CA MET A 381 29.80 -1.95 -27.08
C MET A 381 30.67 -2.98 -27.78
N LEU A 382 30.13 -4.17 -28.10
CA LEU A 382 30.83 -5.19 -28.88
C LEU A 382 31.23 -4.66 -30.27
N GLU A 383 30.31 -4.01 -30.97
CA GLU A 383 30.58 -3.41 -32.29
C GLU A 383 31.72 -2.36 -32.20
N LYS A 384 31.70 -1.50 -31.18
CA LYS A 384 32.76 -0.49 -30.96
C LYS A 384 34.13 -1.07 -30.63
N ILE A 385 34.21 -2.24 -30.01
CA ILE A 385 35.48 -2.89 -29.66
C ILE A 385 36.04 -3.64 -30.87
N SER A 386 35.13 -4.17 -31.72
CA SER A 386 35.49 -4.97 -32.89
C SER A 386 35.85 -4.12 -34.12
N ALA A 387 35.45 -2.84 -34.13
CA ALA A 387 35.84 -1.85 -35.13
C ALA A 387 37.22 -1.26 -34.82
#